data_09bd7f3549f369adcacf7eb8f15de91f
#
_entry.id   09bd7f3549f369adcacf7eb8f15de91f
#
_cell.length_a   1.000
_cell.length_b   1.000
_cell.length_c   1.000
_cell.angle_alpha   90.00
_cell.angle_beta   90.00
_cell.angle_gamma   90.00
#
_symmetry.space_group_name_H-M   'P 1'
#
loop_
_entity.id
_entity.type
_entity.pdbx_description
1 polymer ?
#
loop_
_entity_poly.entity_id
_entity_poly.type
_entity_poly.pdbx_seq_one_letter_code
_entity_poly.pdbx_strand_id
1 'polypeptide(L)'
;MRKTRVFKLIANICRLILACTFILSGFTKVIDPWGTAMKVNEYLSIYGVESLQPASMAFSIWLCGAELMMGCMLLFKVRIRLISIFAVLSMLFFTLLTLLSATLIPVEDCGCFGEALKLSPWETFAKNVVLLPMAFVVWWRYRPDKIFAFKPLEI
;
A
#
# COMPACT_ATOMS: atom_id res chain seq x y z
N MET A 1 6.28 -31.49 9.18
CA MET A 1 7.35 -30.75 8.42
C MET A 1 6.94 -30.27 7.04
N ARG A 2 6.15 -30.99 6.23
CA ARG A 2 5.73 -30.57 4.87
C ARG A 2 4.84 -29.30 4.87
N LYS A 3 3.86 -29.19 5.78
CA LYS A 3 2.94 -28.03 5.89
C LYS A 3 3.67 -26.69 6.17
N THR A 4 4.74 -26.73 6.95
CA THR A 4 5.53 -25.52 7.26
C THR A 4 6.36 -25.03 6.07
N ARG A 5 6.84 -25.93 5.20
CA ARG A 5 7.57 -25.55 3.97
C ARG A 5 6.65 -24.91 2.94
N VAL A 6 5.46 -25.50 2.73
CA VAL A 6 4.45 -24.93 1.81
C VAL A 6 4.01 -23.55 2.26
N PHE A 7 3.74 -23.35 3.56
CA PHE A 7 3.37 -22.04 4.09
C PHE A 7 4.49 -21.00 3.91
N LYS A 8 5.75 -21.38 4.10
CA LYS A 8 6.89 -20.49 3.84
C LYS A 8 6.97 -20.08 2.37
N LEU A 9 6.71 -20.99 1.46
CA LEU A 9 6.72 -20.73 0.02
C LEU A 9 5.59 -19.76 -0.36
N ILE A 10 4.36 -20.03 0.08
CA ILE A 10 3.19 -19.19 -0.15
C ILE A 10 3.45 -17.75 0.38
N ALA A 11 3.91 -17.62 1.63
CA ALA A 11 4.21 -16.32 2.21
C ALA A 11 5.30 -15.55 1.44
N ASN A 12 6.32 -16.24 0.89
CA ASN A 12 7.32 -15.61 0.05
C ASN A 12 6.74 -15.13 -1.30
N ILE A 13 5.89 -15.95 -1.93
CA ILE A 13 5.20 -15.55 -3.17
C ILE A 13 4.30 -14.34 -2.92
N CYS A 14 3.47 -14.37 -1.88
CA CYS A 14 2.63 -13.24 -1.49
C CYS A 14 3.46 -11.97 -1.24
N ARG A 15 4.60 -12.10 -0.55
CA ARG A 15 5.53 -10.99 -0.31
C ARG A 15 6.08 -10.40 -1.61
N LEU A 16 6.48 -11.23 -2.57
CA LEU A 16 6.99 -10.76 -3.86
C LEU A 16 5.92 -10.05 -4.67
N ILE A 17 4.70 -10.58 -4.72
CA ILE A 17 3.57 -9.96 -5.41
C ILE A 17 3.27 -8.59 -4.78
N LEU A 18 3.20 -8.51 -3.45
CA LEU A 18 3.01 -7.24 -2.74
C LEU A 18 4.14 -6.25 -3.02
N ALA A 19 5.39 -6.71 -2.96
CA ALA A 19 6.54 -5.86 -3.26
C ALA A 19 6.46 -5.27 -4.67
N CYS A 20 6.18 -6.09 -5.68
CA CYS A 20 6.01 -5.64 -7.06
C CYS A 20 4.84 -4.66 -7.19
N THR A 21 3.71 -4.93 -6.53
CA THR A 21 2.54 -4.03 -6.57
C THR A 21 2.85 -2.67 -5.97
N PHE A 22 3.51 -2.62 -4.79
CA PHE A 22 3.90 -1.36 -4.17
C PHE A 22 4.98 -0.61 -4.96
N ILE A 23 5.95 -1.32 -5.55
CA ILE A 23 6.97 -0.70 -6.41
C ILE A 23 6.30 -0.09 -7.65
N LEU A 24 5.46 -0.83 -8.34
CA LEU A 24 4.75 -0.32 -9.53
C LEU A 24 3.85 0.87 -9.17
N SER A 25 3.06 0.76 -8.10
CA SER A 25 2.19 1.84 -7.65
C SER A 25 2.98 3.10 -7.24
N GLY A 26 4.04 2.94 -6.46
CA GLY A 26 4.90 4.05 -6.07
C GLY A 26 5.66 4.65 -7.25
N PHE A 27 6.18 3.82 -8.14
CA PHE A 27 6.92 4.27 -9.32
C PHE A 27 6.05 5.09 -10.28
N THR A 28 4.86 4.62 -10.62
CA THR A 28 3.94 5.36 -11.50
C THR A 28 3.55 6.71 -10.92
N LYS A 29 3.33 6.79 -9.60
CA LYS A 29 3.02 8.05 -8.92
C LYS A 29 4.23 8.98 -8.79
N VAL A 30 5.46 8.44 -8.68
CA VAL A 30 6.68 9.26 -8.64
C VAL A 30 6.96 9.90 -10.00
N ILE A 31 6.58 9.24 -11.10
CA ILE A 31 6.68 9.82 -12.45
C ILE A 31 5.71 10.99 -12.62
N ASP A 32 4.50 10.86 -12.07
CA ASP A 32 3.48 11.92 -12.10
C ASP A 32 2.94 12.24 -10.70
N PRO A 33 3.69 12.98 -9.88
CA PRO A 33 3.24 13.40 -8.56
C PRO A 33 2.13 14.46 -8.64
N TRP A 34 2.02 15.19 -9.76
CA TRP A 34 1.00 16.18 -9.99
C TRP A 34 -0.40 15.54 -10.13
N GLY A 35 -0.52 14.51 -10.96
CA GLY A 35 -1.76 13.74 -11.08
C GLY A 35 -2.22 13.16 -9.73
N THR A 36 -1.27 12.65 -8.93
CA THR A 36 -1.58 12.18 -7.56
C THR A 36 -2.05 13.33 -6.65
N ALA A 37 -1.44 14.51 -6.74
CA ALA A 37 -1.86 15.69 -5.95
C ALA A 37 -3.26 16.18 -6.35
N MET A 38 -3.60 16.13 -7.64
CA MET A 38 -4.95 16.48 -8.11
C MET A 38 -6.00 15.53 -7.52
N LYS A 39 -5.72 14.22 -7.47
CA LYS A 39 -6.61 13.25 -6.83
C LYS A 39 -6.75 13.49 -5.33
N VAL A 40 -5.67 13.80 -4.62
CA VAL A 40 -5.73 14.19 -3.21
C VAL A 40 -6.61 15.43 -3.03
N ASN A 41 -6.47 16.44 -3.89
CA ASN A 41 -7.31 17.65 -3.85
C ASN A 41 -8.78 17.34 -4.10
N GLU A 42 -9.08 16.45 -5.05
CA GLU A 42 -10.45 15.99 -5.33
C GLU A 42 -11.09 15.37 -4.08
N TYR A 43 -10.35 14.47 -3.41
CA TYR A 43 -10.83 13.88 -2.14
C TYR A 43 -10.99 14.93 -1.04
N LEU A 44 -10.04 15.86 -0.88
CA LEU A 44 -10.12 16.92 0.13
C LEU A 44 -11.34 17.83 -0.09
N SER A 45 -11.67 18.17 -1.35
CA SER A 45 -12.87 18.94 -1.68
C SER A 45 -14.14 18.19 -1.32
N ILE A 46 -14.23 16.92 -1.65
CA ILE A 46 -15.40 16.08 -1.37
C ILE A 46 -15.65 15.95 0.13
N TYR A 47 -14.57 15.83 0.93
CA TYR A 47 -14.67 15.77 2.39
C TYR A 47 -14.77 17.15 3.07
N GLY A 48 -14.80 18.25 2.32
CA GLY A 48 -14.92 19.61 2.87
C GLY A 48 -13.70 20.10 3.64
N VAL A 49 -12.51 19.54 3.35
CA VAL A 49 -11.24 19.87 4.02
C VAL A 49 -10.32 20.65 3.07
N GLU A 50 -10.87 21.67 2.40
CA GLU A 50 -10.17 22.47 1.40
C GLU A 50 -8.96 23.23 1.95
N SER A 51 -8.93 23.50 3.26
CA SER A 51 -7.79 24.14 3.93
C SER A 51 -6.46 23.38 3.80
N LEU A 52 -6.51 22.08 3.50
CA LEU A 52 -5.33 21.24 3.30
C LEU A 52 -4.86 21.12 1.85
N GLN A 53 -5.59 21.72 0.90
CA GLN A 53 -5.21 21.70 -0.53
C GLN A 53 -3.79 22.22 -0.81
N PRO A 54 -3.28 23.28 -0.14
CA PRO A 54 -1.91 23.73 -0.35
C PRO A 54 -0.84 22.70 0.02
N ALA A 55 -1.18 21.77 0.92
CA ALA A 55 -0.27 20.69 1.35
C ALA A 55 -0.38 19.42 0.49
N SER A 56 -1.33 19.35 -0.45
CA SER A 56 -1.62 18.14 -1.23
C SER A 56 -0.42 17.67 -2.04
N MET A 57 0.37 18.57 -2.61
CA MET A 57 1.57 18.25 -3.38
C MET A 57 2.65 17.62 -2.49
N ALA A 58 2.90 18.20 -1.31
CA ALA A 58 3.86 17.66 -0.36
C ALA A 58 3.41 16.28 0.16
N PHE A 59 2.13 16.12 0.45
CA PHE A 59 1.54 14.85 0.85
C PHE A 59 1.63 13.78 -0.24
N SER A 60 1.38 14.15 -1.51
CA SER A 60 1.54 13.27 -2.66
C SER A 60 2.96 12.75 -2.79
N ILE A 61 3.96 13.64 -2.76
CA ILE A 61 5.37 13.26 -2.86
C ILE A 61 5.76 12.31 -1.72
N TRP A 62 5.32 12.60 -0.50
CA TRP A 62 5.55 11.74 0.65
C TRP A 62 4.90 10.36 0.48
N LEU A 63 3.65 10.31 0.04
CA LEU A 63 2.90 9.08 -0.18
C LEU A 63 3.55 8.20 -1.26
N CYS A 64 3.93 8.81 -2.40
CA CYS A 64 4.60 8.13 -3.50
C CYS A 64 5.94 7.53 -3.05
N GLY A 65 6.74 8.30 -2.33
CA GLY A 65 8.02 7.85 -1.77
C GLY A 65 7.86 6.74 -0.74
N ALA A 66 6.87 6.86 0.15
CA ALA A 66 6.56 5.86 1.15
C ALA A 66 6.13 4.52 0.52
N GLU A 67 5.27 4.54 -0.50
CA GLU A 67 4.85 3.33 -1.22
C GLU A 67 6.04 2.66 -1.92
N LEU A 68 6.84 3.43 -2.65
CA LEU A 68 8.03 2.90 -3.36
C LEU A 68 9.04 2.31 -2.38
N MET A 69 9.34 3.02 -1.29
CA MET A 69 10.25 2.56 -0.24
C MET A 69 9.72 1.28 0.41
N MET A 70 8.42 1.21 0.73
CA MET A 70 7.80 0.03 1.33
C MET A 70 7.90 -1.17 0.39
N GLY A 71 7.67 -1.00 -0.91
CA GLY A 71 7.83 -2.05 -1.92
C GLY A 71 9.27 -2.57 -1.97
N CYS A 72 10.27 -1.68 -2.00
CA CYS A 72 11.69 -2.06 -1.96
C CYS A 72 12.06 -2.79 -0.67
N MET A 73 11.61 -2.31 0.48
CA MET A 73 11.89 -2.94 1.78
C MET A 73 11.25 -4.33 1.89
N LEU A 74 10.05 -4.53 1.33
CA LEU A 74 9.41 -5.85 1.22
C LEU A 74 10.22 -6.78 0.30
N LEU A 75 10.74 -6.27 -0.82
CA LEU A 75 11.53 -7.05 -1.76
C LEU A 75 12.82 -7.57 -1.11
N PHE A 76 13.59 -6.67 -0.50
CA PHE A 76 14.87 -6.97 0.14
C PHE A 76 14.77 -7.53 1.58
N LYS A 77 13.56 -7.71 2.10
CA LYS A 77 13.28 -8.17 3.49
C LYS A 77 13.87 -7.26 4.57
N VAL A 78 14.07 -6.00 4.29
CA VAL A 78 14.60 -5.02 5.24
C VAL A 78 13.55 -4.77 6.32
N ARG A 79 13.89 -4.99 7.58
CA ARG A 79 12.96 -4.85 8.73
C ARG A 79 11.57 -5.45 8.47
N ILE A 80 11.53 -6.61 7.87
CA ILE A 80 10.33 -7.26 7.33
C ILE A 80 9.15 -7.32 8.32
N ARG A 81 9.43 -7.41 9.64
CA ARG A 81 8.41 -7.41 10.69
C ARG A 81 7.64 -6.09 10.74
N LEU A 82 8.38 -4.98 10.75
CA LEU A 82 7.80 -3.64 10.80
C LEU A 82 7.08 -3.32 9.48
N ILE A 83 7.75 -3.57 8.36
CA ILE A 83 7.20 -3.29 7.04
C ILE A 83 5.95 -4.12 6.73
N SER A 84 5.86 -5.36 7.20
CA SER A 84 4.64 -6.16 7.01
C SER A 84 3.43 -5.58 7.75
N ILE A 85 3.63 -4.94 8.91
CA ILE A 85 2.56 -4.21 9.62
C ILE A 85 2.11 -3.01 8.80
N PHE A 86 3.06 -2.18 8.34
CA PHE A 86 2.74 -1.02 7.50
C PHE A 86 2.07 -1.45 6.19
N ALA A 87 2.47 -2.57 5.58
CA ALA A 87 1.84 -3.10 4.39
C ALA A 87 0.37 -3.49 4.64
N VAL A 88 0.06 -4.15 5.77
CA VAL A 88 -1.33 -4.47 6.16
C VAL A 88 -2.13 -3.19 6.39
N LEU A 89 -1.59 -2.22 7.14
CA LEU A 89 -2.27 -0.95 7.41
C LEU A 89 -2.54 -0.16 6.13
N SER A 90 -1.56 -0.07 5.23
CA SER A 90 -1.71 0.58 3.93
C SER A 90 -2.75 -0.12 3.07
N MET A 91 -2.72 -1.45 2.99
CA MET A 91 -3.71 -2.21 2.23
C MET A 91 -5.12 -2.05 2.81
N LEU A 92 -5.26 -2.02 4.13
CA LEU A 92 -6.53 -1.76 4.79
C LEU A 92 -7.06 -0.34 4.46
N PHE A 93 -6.19 0.66 4.58
CA PHE A 93 -6.52 2.05 4.25
C PHE A 93 -6.97 2.19 2.79
N PHE A 94 -6.20 1.66 1.83
CA PHE A 94 -6.57 1.73 0.41
C PHE A 94 -7.81 0.92 0.08
N THR A 95 -8.05 -0.21 0.75
CA THR A 95 -9.27 -1.00 0.56
C THR A 95 -10.50 -0.21 1.01
N LEU A 96 -10.43 0.44 2.18
CA LEU A 96 -11.52 1.28 2.69
C LEU A 96 -11.74 2.50 1.79
N LEU A 97 -10.66 3.17 1.38
CA LEU A 97 -10.74 4.33 0.50
C LEU A 97 -11.39 3.97 -0.85
N THR A 98 -10.98 2.84 -1.45
CA THR A 98 -11.55 2.39 -2.73
C THR A 98 -13.00 1.93 -2.60
N LEU A 99 -13.38 1.34 -1.46
CA LEU A 99 -14.77 0.99 -1.18
C LEU A 99 -15.64 2.27 -1.08
N LEU A 100 -15.18 3.29 -0.35
CA LEU A 100 -15.87 4.56 -0.25
C LEU A 100 -15.99 5.24 -1.62
N SER A 101 -14.92 5.23 -2.40
CA SER A 101 -14.91 5.78 -3.78
C SER A 101 -15.87 5.02 -4.71
N ALA A 102 -16.00 3.72 -4.55
CA ALA A 102 -16.87 2.91 -5.38
C ALA A 102 -18.37 3.04 -5.02
N THR A 103 -18.67 3.42 -3.77
CA THR A 103 -20.06 3.41 -3.26
C THR A 103 -20.65 4.80 -3.01
N LEU A 104 -19.85 5.74 -2.50
CA LEU A 104 -20.32 7.03 -2.00
C LEU A 104 -19.77 8.23 -2.78
N ILE A 105 -18.65 8.09 -3.45
CA ILE A 105 -17.93 9.19 -4.08
C ILE A 105 -17.92 8.94 -5.59
N PRO A 106 -18.54 9.81 -6.41
CA PRO A 106 -18.54 9.67 -7.87
C PRO A 106 -17.20 10.13 -8.47
N VAL A 107 -16.11 9.42 -8.18
CA VAL A 107 -14.80 9.62 -8.83
C VAL A 107 -14.66 8.66 -10.02
N GLU A 108 -14.18 9.16 -11.15
CA GLU A 108 -14.01 8.36 -12.36
C GLU A 108 -12.90 7.32 -12.22
N ASP A 109 -11.83 7.65 -11.50
CA ASP A 109 -10.72 6.74 -11.21
C ASP A 109 -10.17 6.93 -9.78
N CYS A 110 -9.58 5.89 -9.21
CA CYS A 110 -9.09 5.90 -7.83
C CYS A 110 -7.67 6.47 -7.68
N GLY A 111 -6.94 6.70 -8.78
CA GLY A 111 -5.56 7.23 -8.76
C GLY A 111 -4.52 6.30 -8.10
N CYS A 112 -4.85 5.03 -7.82
CA CYS A 112 -3.94 4.10 -7.15
C CYS A 112 -2.65 3.79 -7.93
N PHE A 113 -2.67 3.93 -9.25
CA PHE A 113 -1.51 3.82 -10.14
C PHE A 113 -1.22 5.13 -10.88
N GLY A 114 -1.59 6.28 -10.29
CA GLY A 114 -1.46 7.59 -10.94
C GLY A 114 -2.27 7.65 -12.24
N GLU A 115 -1.85 8.51 -13.15
CA GLU A 115 -2.45 8.64 -14.50
C GLU A 115 -2.06 7.50 -15.46
N ALA A 116 -1.07 6.66 -15.10
CA ALA A 116 -0.53 5.63 -15.98
C ALA A 116 -1.51 4.47 -16.22
N LEU A 117 -2.36 4.15 -15.23
CA LEU A 117 -3.38 3.11 -15.31
C LEU A 117 -4.67 3.62 -14.67
N LYS A 118 -5.58 4.07 -15.51
CA LYS A 118 -6.93 4.50 -15.10
C LYS A 118 -7.78 3.27 -14.81
N LEU A 119 -7.75 2.82 -13.57
CA LEU A 119 -8.60 1.74 -13.08
C LEU A 119 -9.86 2.31 -12.45
N SER A 120 -11.00 1.71 -12.78
CA SER A 120 -12.26 2.05 -12.10
C SER A 120 -12.15 1.78 -10.59
N PRO A 121 -12.91 2.48 -9.74
CA PRO A 121 -12.92 2.25 -8.30
C PRO A 121 -13.23 0.79 -7.94
N TRP A 122 -14.11 0.12 -8.68
CA TRP A 122 -14.45 -1.28 -8.47
C TRP A 122 -13.32 -2.25 -8.82
N GLU A 123 -12.59 -2.03 -9.91
CA GLU A 123 -11.42 -2.84 -10.28
C GLU A 123 -10.30 -2.69 -9.25
N THR A 124 -10.09 -1.47 -8.78
CA THR A 124 -9.10 -1.19 -7.73
C THR A 124 -9.50 -1.82 -6.40
N PHE A 125 -10.78 -1.75 -6.03
CA PHE A 125 -11.30 -2.42 -4.85
C PHE A 125 -11.12 -3.94 -4.93
N ALA A 126 -11.51 -4.56 -6.06
CA ALA A 126 -11.33 -6.01 -6.27
C ALA A 126 -9.86 -6.44 -6.12
N LYS A 127 -8.94 -5.69 -6.73
CA LYS A 127 -7.50 -5.89 -6.57
C LYS A 127 -7.07 -5.81 -5.10
N ASN A 128 -7.53 -4.79 -4.37
CA ASN A 128 -7.16 -4.59 -2.97
C ASN A 128 -7.73 -5.70 -2.06
N VAL A 129 -8.94 -6.19 -2.34
CA VAL A 129 -9.53 -7.34 -1.62
C VAL A 129 -8.69 -8.61 -1.77
N VAL A 130 -8.03 -8.80 -2.91
CA VAL A 130 -7.11 -9.93 -3.12
C VAL A 130 -5.76 -9.69 -2.43
N LEU A 131 -5.24 -8.47 -2.47
CA LEU A 131 -3.93 -8.13 -1.90
C LEU A 131 -3.94 -8.04 -0.37
N LEU A 132 -5.06 -7.66 0.25
CA LEU A 132 -5.19 -7.55 1.69
C LEU A 132 -4.94 -8.87 2.44
N PRO A 133 -5.57 -10.02 2.08
CA PRO A 133 -5.27 -11.30 2.70
C PRO A 133 -3.82 -11.75 2.44
N MET A 134 -3.24 -11.41 1.29
CA MET A 134 -1.82 -11.69 1.02
C MET A 134 -0.91 -10.90 1.98
N ALA A 135 -1.21 -9.64 2.24
CA ALA A 135 -0.50 -8.83 3.22
C ALA A 135 -0.62 -9.45 4.64
N PHE A 136 -1.82 -9.95 4.97
CA PHE A 136 -2.06 -10.62 6.25
C PHE A 136 -1.26 -11.91 6.40
N VAL A 137 -1.15 -12.72 5.34
CA VAL A 137 -0.31 -13.95 5.31
C VAL A 137 1.17 -13.59 5.52
N VAL A 138 1.66 -12.53 4.89
CA VAL A 138 3.04 -12.05 5.07
C VAL A 138 3.26 -11.60 6.51
N TRP A 139 2.38 -10.75 7.04
CA TRP A 139 2.46 -10.31 8.43
C TRP A 139 2.43 -11.48 9.40
N TRP A 140 1.50 -12.43 9.24
CA TRP A 140 1.39 -13.63 10.09
C TRP A 140 2.68 -14.45 10.08
N ARG A 141 3.32 -14.58 8.92
CA ARG A 141 4.56 -15.35 8.76
C ARG A 141 5.73 -14.70 9.50
N TYR A 142 5.78 -13.36 9.53
CA TYR A 142 6.89 -12.60 10.13
C TYR A 142 6.53 -11.99 11.48
N ARG A 143 5.34 -12.29 12.00
CA ARG A 143 4.90 -11.86 13.32
C ARG A 143 5.90 -12.31 14.39
N PRO A 144 6.36 -11.43 15.30
CA PRO A 144 7.17 -11.81 16.43
C PRO A 144 6.33 -12.59 17.43
N ASP A 145 6.84 -13.73 17.89
CA ASP A 145 6.21 -14.48 19.00
C ASP A 145 6.23 -13.67 20.32
N LYS A 146 7.03 -12.59 20.36
CA LYS A 146 7.07 -11.59 21.45
C LYS A 146 7.22 -10.20 20.85
N ILE A 147 6.26 -9.34 21.10
CA ILE A 147 6.16 -7.96 20.58
C ILE A 147 7.32 -7.05 21.04
N PHE A 148 8.12 -7.44 22.03
CA PHE A 148 9.13 -6.63 22.68
C PHE A 148 10.54 -7.26 22.82
N ALA A 149 10.94 -8.18 21.97
CA ALA A 149 12.34 -8.57 21.94
C ALA A 149 13.14 -7.57 21.06
N PHE A 150 13.49 -6.43 21.59
CA PHE A 150 14.56 -5.58 21.08
C PHE A 150 15.88 -6.37 21.20
N LYS A 151 16.27 -7.07 20.13
CA LYS A 151 17.66 -7.49 20.00
C LYS A 151 18.44 -6.29 19.47
N PRO A 152 19.43 -5.76 20.23
CA PRO A 152 20.34 -4.77 19.68
C PRO A 152 21.05 -5.37 18.46
N LEU A 153 21.32 -4.51 17.46
CA LEU A 153 22.17 -4.85 16.32
C LEU A 153 23.51 -5.38 16.84
N GLU A 154 23.78 -6.65 16.68
CA GLU A 154 25.16 -7.12 16.65
C GLU A 154 25.71 -6.75 15.26
N ILE A 155 26.67 -5.84 15.30
CA ILE A 155 27.52 -5.42 14.17
C ILE A 155 28.43 -6.59 13.79
#